data_57b99272efc4ce4e055d6a29933b9b09
#
_entry.id   57b99272efc4ce4e055d6a29933b9b09
#
_cell.length_a   1.000
_cell.length_b   1.000
_cell.length_c   1.000
_cell.angle_alpha   90.00
_cell.angle_beta   90.00
_cell.angle_gamma   90.00
#
_symmetry.space_group_name_H-M   'P 1'
#
loop_
_entity.id
_entity.type
_entity.pdbx_description
1 polymer ?
#
loop_
_entity_poly.entity_id
_entity_poly.type
_entity_poly.pdbx_seq_one_letter_code
_entity_poly.pdbx_strand_id
1 'polypeptide(L)'
;MSLSTVVKASDEDLQWLYPDRSLDDTARAWLDLGAELMVITRGEDGPIAFTKKYPEGISQPAHRVEVADTVGAGDSLMAALIAGLLDRGIAGAEARAKVAALTAEDIADLLRFSATAAGITVSRAGANPPTREELDAVLNG
;
A
#
# COMPACT_ATOMS: atom_id res chain seq x y z
N MET A 1 8.58 11.98 9.69
CA MET A 1 8.72 10.64 9.09
C MET A 1 9.43 9.61 9.98
N SER A 2 10.42 10.03 10.76
CA SER A 2 11.18 9.10 11.64
C SER A 2 10.32 8.39 12.69
N LEU A 3 9.13 8.90 13.01
CA LEU A 3 8.21 8.28 13.96
C LEU A 3 7.13 7.41 13.29
N SER A 4 7.06 7.42 11.97
CA SER A 4 6.06 6.65 11.23
C SER A 4 6.53 5.23 11.00
N THR A 5 5.70 4.25 11.36
CA THR A 5 5.99 2.83 11.13
C THR A 5 5.65 2.43 9.70
N VAL A 6 4.51 2.88 9.20
CA VAL A 6 4.04 2.61 7.84
C VAL A 6 3.88 3.93 7.11
N VAL A 7 4.47 4.03 5.93
CA VAL A 7 4.41 5.22 5.09
C VAL A 7 3.88 4.81 3.72
N LYS A 8 2.95 5.59 3.19
CA LYS A 8 2.41 5.40 1.85
C LYS A 8 2.60 6.70 1.05
N ALA A 9 3.04 6.57 -0.19
CA ALA A 9 3.14 7.69 -1.12
C ALA A 9 2.84 7.21 -2.54
N SER A 10 2.52 8.14 -3.44
CA SER A 10 2.40 7.82 -4.86
C SER A 10 3.74 8.03 -5.56
N ASP A 11 3.95 7.32 -6.66
CA ASP A 11 5.13 7.51 -7.51
C ASP A 11 5.22 8.93 -8.06
N GLU A 12 4.09 9.52 -8.43
CA GLU A 12 4.01 10.90 -8.92
C GLU A 12 4.46 11.89 -7.86
N ASP A 13 4.00 11.73 -6.61
CA ASP A 13 4.39 12.60 -5.50
C ASP A 13 5.90 12.50 -5.22
N LEU A 14 6.45 11.29 -5.24
CA LEU A 14 7.86 11.07 -5.00
C LEU A 14 8.72 11.63 -6.13
N GLN A 15 8.28 11.51 -7.36
CA GLN A 15 8.98 12.08 -8.51
C GLN A 15 8.98 13.62 -8.45
N TRP A 16 7.89 14.19 -8.00
CA TRP A 16 7.79 15.64 -7.83
C TRP A 16 8.71 16.13 -6.71
N LEU A 17 8.78 15.41 -5.58
CA LEU A 17 9.62 15.78 -4.44
C LEU A 17 11.11 15.49 -4.67
N TYR A 18 11.41 14.39 -5.36
CA TYR A 18 12.77 13.91 -5.57
C TYR A 18 12.97 13.50 -7.03
N PRO A 19 13.00 14.45 -7.97
CA PRO A 19 13.04 14.14 -9.40
C PRO A 19 14.31 13.40 -9.84
N ASP A 20 15.40 13.52 -9.07
CA ASP A 20 16.69 12.90 -9.40
C ASP A 20 16.89 11.53 -8.72
N ARG A 21 15.89 11.02 -8.02
CA ARG A 21 15.97 9.72 -7.34
C ARG A 21 15.03 8.69 -7.96
N SER A 22 15.48 7.44 -8.00
CA SER A 22 14.59 6.32 -8.31
C SER A 22 13.64 6.07 -7.14
N LEU A 23 12.55 5.35 -7.40
CA LEU A 23 11.61 4.96 -6.33
C LEU A 23 12.31 4.08 -5.29
N ASP A 24 13.20 3.18 -5.72
CA ASP A 24 13.96 2.30 -4.84
C ASP A 24 14.86 3.11 -3.89
N ASP A 25 15.57 4.09 -4.42
CA ASP A 25 16.45 4.95 -3.63
C ASP A 25 15.67 5.77 -2.62
N THR A 26 14.52 6.31 -3.02
CA THR A 26 13.65 7.07 -2.12
C THR A 26 13.10 6.18 -1.01
N ALA A 27 12.64 4.97 -1.35
CA ALA A 27 12.12 4.03 -0.37
C ALA A 27 13.19 3.64 0.66
N ARG A 28 14.41 3.35 0.20
CA ARG A 28 15.52 3.03 1.10
C ARG A 28 15.87 4.19 2.03
N ALA A 29 15.86 5.42 1.51
CA ALA A 29 16.14 6.61 2.33
C ALA A 29 15.10 6.75 3.44
N TRP A 30 13.83 6.50 3.16
CA TRP A 30 12.77 6.60 4.16
C TRP A 30 12.83 5.46 5.17
N LEU A 31 13.21 4.25 4.75
CA LEU A 31 13.47 3.14 5.66
C LEU A 31 14.63 3.47 6.61
N ASP A 32 15.68 4.10 6.11
CA ASP A 32 16.81 4.55 6.93
C ASP A 32 16.40 5.63 7.94
N LEU A 33 15.37 6.42 7.64
CA LEU A 33 14.83 7.42 8.55
C LEU A 33 13.91 6.82 9.63
N GLY A 34 13.62 5.52 9.56
CA GLY A 34 12.87 4.84 10.60
C GLY A 34 11.55 4.21 10.19
N ALA A 35 11.11 4.37 8.95
CA ALA A 35 9.94 3.64 8.47
C ALA A 35 10.24 2.13 8.43
N GLU A 36 9.29 1.32 8.84
CA GLU A 36 9.42 -0.14 8.77
C GLU A 36 8.80 -0.71 7.50
N LEU A 37 7.78 -0.05 6.97
CA LEU A 37 7.12 -0.42 5.73
C LEU A 37 6.84 0.83 4.91
N MET A 38 7.33 0.85 3.67
CA MET A 38 7.07 1.91 2.70
C MET A 38 6.26 1.33 1.55
N VAL A 39 5.06 1.85 1.32
CA VAL A 39 4.21 1.44 0.20
C VAL A 39 4.14 2.57 -0.81
N ILE A 40 4.48 2.27 -2.05
CA ILE A 40 4.42 3.24 -3.15
C ILE A 40 3.35 2.78 -4.12
N THR A 41 2.37 3.64 -4.38
CA THR A 41 1.36 3.38 -5.40
C THR A 41 1.88 3.83 -6.77
N ARG A 42 1.58 3.05 -7.81
CA ARG A 42 2.10 3.27 -9.16
C ARG A 42 0.99 3.22 -10.22
N GLY A 43 -0.23 3.64 -9.84
CA GLY A 43 -1.38 3.61 -10.75
C GLY A 43 -1.62 2.22 -11.32
N GLU A 44 -1.60 2.11 -12.64
CA GLU A 44 -1.87 0.85 -13.36
C GLU A 44 -0.82 -0.24 -13.12
N ASP A 45 0.38 0.13 -12.71
CA ASP A 45 1.45 -0.83 -12.42
C ASP A 45 1.27 -1.54 -11.07
N GLY A 46 0.34 -1.06 -10.25
CA GLY A 46 0.05 -1.62 -8.95
C GLY A 46 1.03 -1.16 -7.86
N PRO A 47 0.72 -1.43 -6.59
CA PRO A 47 1.56 -1.01 -5.49
C PRO A 47 2.84 -1.84 -5.38
N ILE A 48 3.87 -1.22 -4.80
CA ILE A 48 5.10 -1.90 -4.41
C ILE A 48 5.42 -1.54 -2.96
N ALA A 49 5.88 -2.50 -2.19
CA ALA A 49 6.23 -2.31 -0.78
C ALA A 49 7.70 -2.60 -0.54
N PHE A 50 8.30 -1.82 0.34
CA PHE A 50 9.69 -1.98 0.73
C PHE A 50 9.79 -2.09 2.25
N THR A 51 10.62 -3.01 2.72
CA THR A 51 11.00 -3.12 4.13
C THR A 51 12.51 -3.31 4.22
N LYS A 52 13.08 -3.16 5.40
CA LYS A 52 14.51 -3.42 5.58
C LYS A 52 14.88 -4.87 5.26
N LYS A 53 13.94 -5.79 5.51
CA LYS A 53 14.11 -7.22 5.19
C LYS A 53 13.99 -7.47 3.68
N TYR A 54 13.20 -6.68 2.97
CA TYR A 54 12.97 -6.79 1.52
C TYR A 54 13.26 -5.45 0.83
N PRO A 55 14.53 -5.05 0.77
CA PRO A 55 14.91 -3.73 0.23
C PRO A 55 14.73 -3.61 -1.29
N GLU A 56 14.58 -4.72 -1.99
CA GLU A 56 14.33 -4.74 -3.44
C GLU A 56 12.87 -4.51 -3.79
N GLY A 57 12.00 -4.58 -2.79
CA GLY A 57 10.56 -4.36 -2.96
C GLY A 57 9.79 -5.62 -3.29
N ILE A 58 8.53 -5.61 -2.90
CA ILE A 58 7.56 -6.66 -3.21
C ILE A 58 6.43 -5.98 -3.94
N SER A 59 6.23 -6.31 -5.21
CA SER A 59 5.21 -5.70 -6.05
C SER A 59 4.00 -6.61 -6.20
N GLN A 60 2.85 -5.97 -6.40
CA GLN A 60 1.59 -6.64 -6.66
C GLN A 60 0.91 -5.95 -7.85
N PRO A 61 0.42 -6.69 -8.85
CA PRO A 61 -0.32 -6.07 -9.95
C PRO A 61 -1.55 -5.31 -9.44
N ALA A 62 -1.92 -4.24 -10.13
CA ALA A 62 -3.16 -3.55 -9.83
C ALA A 62 -4.35 -4.48 -10.12
N HIS A 63 -5.41 -4.34 -9.33
CA HIS A 63 -6.67 -5.05 -9.59
C HIS A 63 -7.30 -4.47 -10.86
N ARG A 64 -7.44 -5.30 -11.89
CA ARG A 64 -7.93 -4.85 -13.20
C ARG A 64 -9.44 -4.70 -13.19
N VAL A 65 -9.92 -3.50 -13.45
CA VAL A 65 -11.33 -3.15 -13.53
C VAL A 65 -11.52 -2.09 -14.61
N GLU A 66 -12.74 -1.90 -15.06
CA GLU A 66 -13.09 -0.76 -15.90
C GLU A 66 -13.07 0.50 -15.03
N VAL A 67 -12.25 1.48 -15.44
CA VAL A 67 -12.07 2.70 -14.66
C VAL A 67 -13.19 3.69 -14.99
N ALA A 68 -14.00 4.04 -13.97
CA ALA A 68 -15.00 5.10 -14.07
C ALA A 68 -14.45 6.42 -13.53
N ASP A 69 -13.68 6.36 -12.43
CA ASP A 69 -13.15 7.54 -11.76
C ASP A 69 -11.96 7.12 -10.91
N THR A 70 -10.89 7.91 -10.89
CA THR A 70 -9.71 7.67 -10.07
C THR A 70 -9.76 8.35 -8.70
N VAL A 71 -10.81 9.13 -8.44
CA VAL A 71 -10.97 9.84 -7.15
C VAL A 71 -11.11 8.84 -6.01
N GLY A 72 -10.31 9.03 -4.97
CA GLY A 72 -10.37 8.21 -3.77
C GLY A 72 -9.62 6.88 -3.83
N ALA A 73 -8.98 6.54 -4.95
CA ALA A 73 -8.25 5.27 -5.08
C ALA A 73 -7.11 5.16 -4.06
N GLY A 74 -6.32 6.21 -3.88
CA GLY A 74 -5.24 6.24 -2.89
C GLY A 74 -5.75 6.15 -1.45
N ASP A 75 -6.86 6.80 -1.16
CA ASP A 75 -7.50 6.76 0.17
C ASP A 75 -8.03 5.36 0.47
N SER A 76 -8.68 4.72 -0.49
CA SER A 76 -9.15 3.33 -0.36
C SER A 76 -8.02 2.35 -0.14
N LEU A 77 -6.92 2.53 -0.87
CA LEU A 77 -5.73 1.69 -0.70
C LEU A 77 -5.18 1.82 0.72
N MET A 78 -5.03 3.06 1.21
CA MET A 78 -4.50 3.31 2.56
C MET A 78 -5.44 2.77 3.64
N ALA A 79 -6.74 2.97 3.49
CA ALA A 79 -7.73 2.45 4.44
C ALA A 79 -7.69 0.92 4.49
N ALA A 80 -7.62 0.27 3.35
CA ALA A 80 -7.52 -1.19 3.28
C ALA A 80 -6.19 -1.71 3.85
N LEU A 81 -5.10 -1.00 3.61
CA LEU A 81 -3.80 -1.34 4.18
C LEU A 81 -3.85 -1.31 5.71
N ILE A 82 -4.43 -0.26 6.28
CA ILE A 82 -4.60 -0.12 7.73
C ILE A 82 -5.49 -1.26 8.26
N ALA A 83 -6.61 -1.53 7.61
CA ALA A 83 -7.52 -2.60 8.00
C ALA A 83 -6.83 -3.97 7.98
N GLY A 84 -6.05 -4.25 6.94
CA GLY A 84 -5.29 -5.49 6.81
C GLY A 84 -4.24 -5.65 7.91
N LEU A 85 -3.57 -4.57 8.28
CA LEU A 85 -2.61 -4.58 9.39
C LEU A 85 -3.32 -4.85 10.72
N LEU A 86 -4.46 -4.20 10.97
CA LEU A 86 -5.24 -4.41 12.18
C LEU A 86 -5.76 -5.86 12.28
N ASP A 87 -6.18 -6.45 11.17
CA ASP A 87 -6.60 -7.85 11.12
C ASP A 87 -5.49 -8.83 11.54
N ARG A 88 -4.24 -8.43 11.34
CA ARG A 88 -3.06 -9.21 11.74
C ARG A 88 -2.60 -8.89 13.16
N GLY A 89 -3.36 -8.08 13.90
CA GLY A 89 -3.00 -7.67 15.25
C GLY A 89 -1.87 -6.64 15.31
N ILE A 90 -1.61 -5.96 14.21
CA ILE A 90 -0.52 -4.97 14.13
C ILE A 90 -1.07 -3.60 14.53
N ALA A 91 -0.97 -3.28 15.80
CA ALA A 91 -1.41 -2.02 16.37
C ALA A 91 -0.68 -1.74 17.68
N GLY A 92 -0.71 -0.49 18.13
CA GLY A 92 -0.14 -0.10 19.41
C GLY A 92 1.38 -0.11 19.46
N ALA A 93 1.92 -0.27 20.66
CA ALA A 93 3.36 -0.16 20.92
C ALA A 93 4.21 -1.24 20.23
N GLU A 94 3.61 -2.40 19.94
CA GLU A 94 4.31 -3.52 19.31
C GLU A 94 4.24 -3.49 17.77
N ALA A 95 3.53 -2.52 17.19
CA ALA A 95 3.30 -2.46 15.75
C ALA A 95 4.61 -2.46 14.96
N ARG A 96 5.60 -1.70 15.39
CA ARG A 96 6.89 -1.59 14.69
C ARG A 96 7.59 -2.95 14.56
N ALA A 97 7.67 -3.71 15.66
CA ALA A 97 8.30 -5.03 15.64
C ALA A 97 7.52 -6.02 14.78
N LYS A 98 6.19 -5.97 14.84
CA LYS A 98 5.33 -6.84 14.03
C LYS A 98 5.43 -6.55 12.54
N VAL A 99 5.49 -5.28 12.16
CA VAL A 99 5.70 -4.89 10.76
C VAL A 99 7.07 -5.36 10.26
N ALA A 100 8.11 -5.18 11.07
CA ALA A 100 9.45 -5.62 10.72
C ALA A 100 9.54 -7.15 10.55
N ALA A 101 8.67 -7.90 11.19
CA ALA A 101 8.62 -9.36 11.12
C ALA A 101 7.79 -9.90 9.95
N LEU A 102 7.08 -9.06 9.18
CA LEU A 102 6.26 -9.50 8.05
C LEU A 102 7.10 -10.23 7.01
N THR A 103 6.58 -11.36 6.53
CA THR A 103 7.20 -12.12 5.45
C THR A 103 6.82 -11.53 4.09
N ALA A 104 7.51 -11.96 3.03
CA ALA A 104 7.17 -11.56 1.66
C ALA A 104 5.72 -11.93 1.31
N GLU A 105 5.27 -13.10 1.73
CA GLU A 105 3.90 -13.57 1.51
C GLU A 105 2.89 -12.68 2.24
N ASP A 106 3.16 -12.31 3.49
CA ASP A 106 2.31 -11.41 4.27
C ASP A 106 2.16 -10.05 3.58
N ILE A 107 3.28 -9.51 3.10
CA ILE A 107 3.30 -8.21 2.40
C ILE A 107 2.55 -8.30 1.07
N ALA A 108 2.74 -9.37 0.31
CA ALA A 108 2.02 -9.58 -0.94
C ALA A 108 0.50 -9.64 -0.71
N ASP A 109 0.06 -10.33 0.34
CA ASP A 109 -1.35 -10.43 0.70
C ASP A 109 -1.94 -9.07 1.10
N LEU A 110 -1.19 -8.29 1.88
CA LEU A 110 -1.60 -6.93 2.24
C LEU A 110 -1.74 -6.03 1.01
N LEU A 111 -0.79 -6.11 0.08
CA LEU A 111 -0.84 -5.33 -1.16
C LEU A 111 -1.99 -5.77 -2.05
N ARG A 112 -2.24 -7.06 -2.16
CA ARG A 112 -3.36 -7.59 -2.94
C ARG A 112 -4.69 -7.10 -2.39
N PHE A 113 -4.88 -7.17 -1.09
CA PHE A 113 -6.06 -6.66 -0.40
C PHE A 113 -6.27 -5.17 -0.67
N SER A 114 -5.19 -4.39 -0.53
CA SER A 114 -5.22 -2.94 -0.71
C SER A 114 -5.45 -2.54 -2.17
N ALA A 115 -4.80 -3.23 -3.12
CA ALA A 115 -4.96 -2.97 -4.55
C ALA A 115 -6.37 -3.32 -5.02
N THR A 116 -6.97 -4.38 -4.49
CA THR A 116 -8.35 -4.77 -4.81
C THR A 116 -9.33 -3.69 -4.35
N ALA A 117 -9.14 -3.15 -3.15
CA ALA A 117 -9.97 -2.05 -2.65
C ALA A 117 -9.87 -0.81 -3.53
N ALA A 118 -8.65 -0.43 -3.92
CA ALA A 118 -8.43 0.71 -4.82
C ALA A 118 -9.09 0.46 -6.19
N GLY A 119 -8.96 -0.75 -6.72
CA GLY A 119 -9.58 -1.14 -7.99
C GLY A 119 -11.11 -1.01 -7.97
N ILE A 120 -11.75 -1.46 -6.90
CA ILE A 120 -13.19 -1.32 -6.74
C ILE A 120 -13.58 0.17 -6.71
N THR A 121 -12.80 0.98 -6.00
CA THR A 121 -13.06 2.43 -5.92
C THR A 121 -13.00 3.09 -7.30
N VAL A 122 -11.97 2.80 -8.11
CA VAL A 122 -11.83 3.42 -9.44
C VAL A 122 -12.86 2.91 -10.44
N SER A 123 -13.52 1.78 -10.17
CA SER A 123 -14.61 1.27 -11.02
C SER A 123 -15.95 1.98 -10.76
N ARG A 124 -16.00 2.88 -9.79
CA ARG A 124 -17.19 3.63 -9.38
C ARG A 124 -17.02 5.12 -9.63
N ALA A 125 -18.11 5.81 -9.93
CA ALA A 125 -18.11 7.26 -10.06
C ALA A 125 -17.98 7.91 -8.68
N GLY A 126 -17.10 8.91 -8.57
CA GLY A 126 -16.82 9.62 -7.32
C GLY A 126 -16.00 8.78 -6.33
N ALA A 127 -15.73 9.36 -5.16
CA ALA A 127 -15.00 8.69 -4.09
C ALA A 127 -15.94 7.74 -3.32
N ASN A 128 -16.08 6.52 -3.81
CA ASN A 128 -17.03 5.53 -3.28
C ASN A 128 -16.31 4.21 -2.97
N PRO A 129 -15.59 4.13 -1.82
CA PRO A 129 -14.83 2.95 -1.47
C PRO A 129 -15.73 1.75 -1.19
N PRO A 130 -15.23 0.52 -1.34
CA PRO A 130 -15.99 -0.67 -1.06
C PRO A 130 -16.22 -0.84 0.44
N THR A 131 -17.31 -1.51 0.79
CA THR A 131 -17.50 -2.04 2.14
C THR A 131 -16.59 -3.27 2.31
N ARG A 132 -16.36 -3.68 3.54
CA ARG A 132 -15.58 -4.90 3.81
C ARG A 132 -16.23 -6.12 3.17
N GLU A 133 -17.55 -6.20 3.20
CA GLU A 133 -18.31 -7.30 2.60
C GLU A 133 -18.11 -7.37 1.08
N GLU A 134 -18.17 -6.22 0.40
CA GLU A 134 -17.93 -6.15 -1.04
C GLU A 134 -16.50 -6.57 -1.40
N LEU A 135 -15.54 -6.12 -0.63
CA LEU A 135 -14.13 -6.46 -0.84
C LEU A 135 -13.87 -7.94 -0.63
N ASP A 136 -14.39 -8.51 0.44
CA ASP A 136 -14.24 -9.93 0.74
C ASP A 136 -14.88 -10.80 -0.34
N ALA A 137 -16.02 -10.37 -0.89
CA ALA A 137 -16.68 -11.09 -1.99
C ALA A 137 -15.79 -11.16 -3.24
N VAL A 138 -15.10 -10.07 -3.58
CA VAL A 138 -14.18 -10.04 -4.73
C VAL A 138 -12.94 -10.92 -4.46
N LEU A 139 -12.37 -10.86 -3.26
CA LEU A 139 -11.17 -11.63 -2.90
C LEU A 139 -11.43 -13.13 -2.84
N ASN A 140 -12.63 -13.53 -2.43
CA ASN A 140 -13.01 -14.93 -2.26
C ASN A 140 -13.78 -15.50 -3.46
N GLY A 141 -14.12 -14.66 -4.41
CA GLY A 141 -14.91 -15.02 -5.59
C GLY A 141 -14.13 -15.60 -6.77
#